data_847fbe353411ef3cd167e0aed3624212
#
_entry.id   847fbe353411ef3cd167e0aed3624212
#
_cell.length_a   1.000
_cell.length_b   1.000
_cell.length_c   1.000
_cell.angle_alpha   90.00
_cell.angle_beta   90.00
_cell.angle_gamma   90.00
#
_symmetry.space_group_name_H-M   'P 1'
#
loop_
_entity.id
_entity.type
_entity.pdbx_description
1 polymer ?
#
loop_
_entity_poly.entity_id
_entity_poly.type
_entity_poly.pdbx_seq_one_letter_code
_entity_poly.pdbx_strand_id
1 'polypeptide(L)'
;MKAPQNKLNRAQGANIAAEEARVSSEGPVMTLAGSGSHGIVAIVPVGVAAKLDCADDDATARALALSCLVTLKVKSRTGRLTPLCGCAVAASTGAACGLVMLRGGTDEQVGYAVRNMAADVPGMVCDGLNAGCALKVSTGAGAAVRAALLALANLAVPPRTGISHTDPDRALETIGRLARVGMASVDTVIAADMAAGLHSS
;
A
#
# COMPACT_ATOMS: atom_id res chain seq x y z
N MET A 1 12.79 -20.14 -11.22
CA MET A 1 11.45 -19.60 -10.89
C MET A 1 11.09 -19.57 -9.38
N LYS A 2 11.90 -20.11 -8.45
CA LYS A 2 11.60 -20.10 -7.00
C LYS A 2 11.96 -18.80 -6.24
N ALA A 3 12.88 -17.98 -6.74
CA ALA A 3 13.39 -16.80 -6.03
C ALA A 3 12.38 -15.64 -5.86
N PRO A 4 11.54 -15.26 -6.86
CA PRO A 4 10.57 -14.17 -6.69
C PRO A 4 9.48 -14.48 -5.68
N GLN A 5 8.98 -15.71 -5.66
CA GLN A 5 7.93 -16.15 -4.73
C GLN A 5 8.40 -16.14 -3.28
N ASN A 6 9.65 -16.52 -3.03
CA ASN A 6 10.22 -16.51 -1.68
C ASN A 6 10.35 -15.07 -1.14
N LYS A 7 10.76 -14.09 -2.00
CA LYS A 7 10.84 -12.68 -1.61
C LYS A 7 9.46 -12.09 -1.30
N LEU A 8 8.44 -12.43 -2.09
CA LEU A 8 7.06 -12.03 -1.85
C LEU A 8 6.56 -12.55 -0.50
N ASN A 9 6.73 -13.84 -0.24
CA ASN A 9 6.30 -14.46 1.01
C ASN A 9 6.99 -13.85 2.24
N ARG A 10 8.29 -13.52 2.13
CA ARG A 10 9.03 -12.86 3.21
C ARG A 10 8.53 -11.45 3.49
N ALA A 11 8.24 -10.65 2.47
CA ALA A 11 7.68 -9.32 2.64
C ALA A 11 6.30 -9.37 3.29
N GLN A 12 5.43 -10.28 2.85
CA GLN A 12 4.11 -10.47 3.44
C GLN A 12 4.19 -10.93 4.90
N GLY A 13 5.00 -11.93 5.19
CA GLY A 13 5.19 -12.44 6.55
C GLY A 13 5.74 -11.38 7.51
N ALA A 14 6.73 -10.60 7.08
CA ALA A 14 7.29 -9.52 7.89
C ALA A 14 6.25 -8.41 8.17
N ASN A 15 5.39 -8.11 7.20
CA ASN A 15 4.31 -7.12 7.40
C ASN A 15 3.25 -7.63 8.39
N ILE A 16 2.86 -8.92 8.32
CA ILE A 16 1.92 -9.51 9.27
C ILE A 16 2.49 -9.41 10.67
N ALA A 17 3.70 -9.89 10.89
CA ALA A 17 4.34 -9.88 12.21
C ALA A 17 4.48 -8.46 12.78
N ALA A 18 4.87 -7.48 11.95
CA ALA A 18 4.97 -6.09 12.38
C ALA A 18 3.60 -5.48 12.73
N GLU A 19 2.54 -5.83 12.02
CA GLU A 19 1.19 -5.35 12.32
C GLU A 19 0.60 -6.02 13.57
N GLU A 20 0.85 -7.31 13.76
CA GLU A 20 0.45 -8.02 14.97
C GLU A 20 1.14 -7.41 16.20
N ALA A 21 2.46 -7.19 16.15
CA ALA A 21 3.20 -6.53 17.23
C ALA A 21 2.65 -5.11 17.51
N ARG A 22 2.27 -4.36 16.48
CA ARG A 22 1.64 -3.05 16.64
C ARG A 22 0.28 -3.13 17.33
N VAL A 23 -0.55 -4.10 16.98
CA VAL A 23 -1.89 -4.27 17.56
C VAL A 23 -1.79 -4.72 19.01
N SER A 24 -0.84 -5.59 19.34
CA SER A 24 -0.58 -6.03 20.73
C SER A 24 0.20 -5.02 21.58
N SER A 25 0.61 -3.87 21.01
CA SER A 25 1.39 -2.83 21.70
C SER A 25 2.77 -3.31 22.18
N GLU A 26 3.37 -4.28 21.51
CA GLU A 26 4.66 -4.88 21.91
C GLU A 26 5.89 -4.04 21.53
N GLY A 27 5.71 -2.88 20.92
CA GLY A 27 6.84 -2.02 20.59
C GLY A 27 6.48 -0.74 19.84
N PRO A 28 7.43 0.19 19.71
CA PRO A 28 7.22 1.42 18.95
C PRO A 28 7.16 1.11 17.44
N VAL A 29 6.24 1.76 16.74
CA VAL A 29 6.09 1.68 15.29
C VAL A 29 6.16 3.07 14.67
N MET A 30 6.96 3.21 13.62
CA MET A 30 7.04 4.43 12.84
C MET A 30 5.67 4.72 12.19
N THR A 31 5.13 5.89 12.43
CA THR A 31 3.88 6.32 11.79
C THR A 31 4.13 7.08 10.49
N LEU A 32 3.25 6.87 9.51
CA LEU A 32 3.23 7.66 8.29
C LEU A 32 1.81 8.16 8.05
N ALA A 33 1.65 9.46 7.79
CA ALA A 33 0.34 10.11 7.68
C ALA A 33 -0.58 9.85 8.89
N GLY A 34 0.01 9.68 10.09
CA GLY A 34 -0.72 9.46 11.34
C GLY A 34 -1.17 8.01 11.58
N SER A 35 -0.66 7.03 10.82
CA SER A 35 -0.98 5.61 10.98
C SER A 35 0.26 4.74 11.03
N GLY A 36 0.35 3.86 12.05
CA GLY A 36 1.41 2.86 12.18
C GLY A 36 1.36 1.84 11.05
N SER A 37 0.17 1.36 10.69
CA SER A 37 0.01 0.42 9.56
C SER A 37 0.47 1.01 8.22
N HIS A 38 0.31 2.32 8.00
CA HIS A 38 0.89 2.97 6.82
C HIS A 38 2.42 2.93 6.86
N GLY A 39 3.03 3.20 8.02
CA GLY A 39 4.48 3.09 8.21
C GLY A 39 4.98 1.68 7.91
N ILE A 40 4.32 0.66 8.45
CA ILE A 40 4.66 -0.74 8.23
C ILE A 40 4.64 -1.07 6.73
N VAL A 41 3.54 -0.81 6.04
CA VAL A 41 3.40 -1.19 4.61
C VAL A 41 4.31 -0.37 3.70
N ALA A 42 4.55 0.90 4.00
CA ALA A 42 5.44 1.73 3.20
C ALA A 42 6.93 1.35 3.37
N ILE A 43 7.33 0.87 4.56
CA ILE A 43 8.75 0.69 4.91
C ILE A 43 9.18 -0.77 4.84
N VAL A 44 8.43 -1.69 5.45
CA VAL A 44 8.88 -3.08 5.63
C VAL A 44 9.13 -3.81 4.31
N PRO A 45 8.27 -3.74 3.26
CA PRO A 45 8.53 -4.43 1.99
C PRO A 45 9.80 -3.94 1.31
N VAL A 46 10.07 -2.63 1.35
CA VAL A 46 11.26 -2.01 0.76
C VAL A 46 12.51 -2.41 1.56
N GLY A 47 12.46 -2.33 2.90
CA GLY A 47 13.57 -2.72 3.77
C GLY A 47 13.91 -4.21 3.68
N VAL A 48 12.91 -5.09 3.61
CA VAL A 48 13.12 -6.53 3.39
C VAL A 48 13.76 -6.78 2.04
N ALA A 49 13.30 -6.10 0.98
CA ALA A 49 13.89 -6.24 -0.35
C ALA A 49 15.34 -5.73 -0.39
N ALA A 50 15.61 -4.57 0.20
CA ALA A 50 16.95 -4.00 0.30
C ALA A 50 17.92 -4.97 0.98
N LYS A 51 17.52 -5.55 2.11
CA LYS A 51 18.31 -6.55 2.84
C LYS A 51 18.55 -7.82 2.02
N LEU A 52 17.56 -8.31 1.29
CA LEU A 52 17.66 -9.51 0.45
C LEU A 52 18.47 -9.28 -0.83
N ASP A 53 18.50 -8.06 -1.33
CA ASP A 53 19.22 -7.67 -2.53
C ASP A 53 20.62 -7.11 -2.20
N CYS A 54 21.01 -7.07 -0.90
CA CYS A 54 22.26 -6.49 -0.40
C CYS A 54 22.48 -5.05 -0.91
N ALA A 55 21.41 -4.25 -0.97
CA ALA A 55 21.46 -2.87 -1.40
C ALA A 55 22.26 -2.03 -0.39
N ASP A 56 22.96 -1.01 -0.88
CA ASP A 56 23.68 -0.06 -0.02
C ASP A 56 22.69 0.87 0.74
N ASP A 57 23.22 1.57 1.73
CA ASP A 57 22.41 2.42 2.60
C ASP A 57 21.80 3.61 1.86
N ASP A 58 22.50 4.18 0.87
CA ASP A 58 22.01 5.32 0.10
C ASP A 58 20.86 4.93 -0.85
N ALA A 59 21.02 3.82 -1.58
CA ALA A 59 19.96 3.26 -2.40
C ALA A 59 18.73 2.89 -1.55
N THR A 60 18.95 2.30 -0.39
CA THR A 60 17.88 1.95 0.56
C THR A 60 17.17 3.20 1.07
N ALA A 61 17.90 4.22 1.49
CA ALA A 61 17.32 5.48 2.00
C ALA A 61 16.49 6.20 0.93
N ARG A 62 16.98 6.27 -0.31
CA ARG A 62 16.25 6.88 -1.43
C ARG A 62 14.96 6.12 -1.75
N ALA A 63 15.01 4.80 -1.78
CA ALA A 63 13.84 3.97 -2.02
C ALA A 63 12.78 4.13 -0.93
N LEU A 64 13.20 4.17 0.33
CA LEU A 64 12.31 4.42 1.47
C LEU A 64 11.72 5.83 1.44
N ALA A 65 12.52 6.84 1.09
CA ALA A 65 12.05 8.22 0.94
C ALA A 65 11.00 8.33 -0.15
N LEU A 66 11.21 7.73 -1.33
CA LEU A 66 10.21 7.70 -2.40
C LEU A 66 8.94 7.00 -1.95
N SER A 67 9.05 5.86 -1.28
CA SER A 67 7.89 5.13 -0.75
C SER A 67 7.06 5.99 0.19
N CYS A 68 7.70 6.69 1.13
CA CYS A 68 7.03 7.59 2.06
C CYS A 68 6.38 8.79 1.34
N LEU A 69 7.09 9.44 0.42
CA LEU A 69 6.59 10.61 -0.33
C LEU A 69 5.38 10.24 -1.20
N VAL A 70 5.42 9.13 -1.91
CA VAL A 70 4.28 8.66 -2.70
C VAL A 70 3.10 8.30 -1.80
N THR A 71 3.33 7.64 -0.67
CA THR A 71 2.29 7.38 0.32
C THR A 71 1.61 8.66 0.80
N LEU A 72 2.39 9.68 1.15
CA LEU A 72 1.88 10.99 1.56
C LEU A 72 1.11 11.68 0.43
N LYS A 73 1.59 11.57 -0.82
CA LYS A 73 0.91 12.10 -2.00
C LYS A 73 -0.46 11.43 -2.21
N VAL A 74 -0.55 10.12 -2.10
CA VAL A 74 -1.85 9.42 -2.16
C VAL A 74 -2.75 9.87 -1.01
N LYS A 75 -2.23 9.95 0.21
CA LYS A 75 -2.99 10.40 1.39
C LYS A 75 -3.48 11.84 1.27
N SER A 76 -2.74 12.73 0.61
CA SER A 76 -3.21 14.09 0.33
C SER A 76 -4.45 14.12 -0.59
N ARG A 77 -4.64 13.11 -1.43
CA ARG A 77 -5.80 12.98 -2.34
C ARG A 77 -6.98 12.25 -1.67
N THR A 78 -6.70 11.20 -0.91
CA THR A 78 -7.76 10.39 -0.27
C THR A 78 -8.29 10.99 1.01
N GLY A 79 -7.49 11.76 1.73
CA GLY A 79 -7.80 12.26 3.06
C GLY A 79 -7.19 11.40 4.16
N ARG A 80 -7.28 11.91 5.39
CA ARG A 80 -6.62 11.30 6.54
C ARG A 80 -7.34 10.04 7.03
N LEU A 81 -8.67 10.12 7.14
CA LEU A 81 -9.56 9.00 7.45
C LEU A 81 -10.54 8.86 6.30
N THR A 82 -10.64 7.67 5.75
CA THR A 82 -11.52 7.36 4.63
C THR A 82 -11.97 5.91 4.71
N PRO A 83 -13.12 5.57 4.13
CA PRO A 83 -13.57 4.18 4.01
C PRO A 83 -12.60 3.30 3.20
N LEU A 84 -11.76 3.92 2.36
CA LEU A 84 -10.75 3.22 1.60
C LEU A 84 -9.56 2.88 2.49
N CYS A 85 -9.12 1.61 2.46
CA CYS A 85 -8.00 1.14 3.28
C CYS A 85 -6.67 1.80 2.87
N GLY A 86 -6.21 2.76 3.68
CA GLY A 86 -4.98 3.50 3.40
C GLY A 86 -3.72 2.63 3.38
N CYS A 87 -3.68 1.56 4.17
CA CYS A 87 -2.56 0.62 4.20
C CYS A 87 -2.42 -0.13 2.88
N ALA A 88 -3.55 -0.69 2.41
CA ALA A 88 -3.58 -1.49 1.18
C ALA A 88 -3.50 -0.63 -0.09
N VAL A 89 -3.89 0.64 -0.04
CA VAL A 89 -3.93 1.50 -1.23
C VAL A 89 -2.80 2.52 -1.22
N ALA A 90 -2.75 3.40 -0.22
CA ALA A 90 -1.76 4.49 -0.22
C ALA A 90 -0.35 3.97 0.08
N ALA A 91 -0.17 3.24 1.18
CA ALA A 91 1.13 2.80 1.61
C ALA A 91 1.73 1.72 0.70
N SER A 92 0.90 0.82 0.17
CA SER A 92 1.38 -0.18 -0.79
C SER A 92 1.74 0.43 -2.15
N THR A 93 1.06 1.50 -2.60
CA THR A 93 1.48 2.24 -3.80
C THR A 93 2.85 2.89 -3.58
N GLY A 94 3.07 3.48 -2.40
CA GLY A 94 4.39 3.98 -2.03
C GLY A 94 5.45 2.88 -2.06
N ALA A 95 5.17 1.74 -1.40
CA ALA A 95 6.09 0.60 -1.38
C ALA A 95 6.41 0.07 -2.78
N ALA A 96 5.42 0.01 -3.69
CA ALA A 96 5.64 -0.41 -5.07
C ALA A 96 6.63 0.52 -5.79
N CYS A 97 6.47 1.83 -5.63
CA CYS A 97 7.39 2.83 -6.21
C CYS A 97 8.79 2.72 -5.59
N GLY A 98 8.89 2.57 -4.27
CA GLY A 98 10.16 2.35 -3.58
C GLY A 98 10.88 1.10 -4.05
N LEU A 99 10.16 -0.02 -4.26
CA LEU A 99 10.72 -1.26 -4.79
C LEU A 99 11.24 -1.13 -6.22
N VAL A 100 10.55 -0.33 -7.08
CA VAL A 100 11.04 -0.03 -8.43
C VAL A 100 12.34 0.76 -8.36
N MET A 101 12.39 1.84 -7.57
CA MET A 101 13.59 2.65 -7.37
C MET A 101 14.75 1.84 -6.81
N LEU A 102 14.51 1.02 -5.79
CA LEU A 102 15.53 0.17 -5.16
C LEU A 102 16.25 -0.72 -6.17
N ARG A 103 15.58 -1.12 -7.22
CA ARG A 103 16.11 -1.99 -8.30
C ARG A 103 16.55 -1.24 -9.54
N GLY A 104 16.78 0.07 -9.43
CA GLY A 104 17.28 0.90 -10.51
C GLY A 104 16.26 1.15 -11.64
N GLY A 105 14.97 1.02 -11.34
CA GLY A 105 13.92 1.32 -12.30
C GLY A 105 13.86 2.80 -12.65
N THR A 106 13.31 3.10 -13.83
CA THR A 106 13.14 4.46 -14.36
C THR A 106 11.90 5.16 -13.78
N ASP A 107 11.82 6.48 -13.94
CA ASP A 107 10.64 7.27 -13.56
C ASP A 107 9.37 6.78 -14.28
N GLU A 108 9.50 6.33 -15.53
CA GLU A 108 8.39 5.74 -16.28
C GLU A 108 7.91 4.44 -15.62
N GLN A 109 8.83 3.59 -15.17
CA GLN A 109 8.51 2.36 -14.46
C GLN A 109 7.89 2.64 -13.08
N VAL A 110 8.29 3.70 -12.39
CA VAL A 110 7.58 4.18 -11.19
C VAL A 110 6.14 4.54 -11.53
N GLY A 111 5.90 5.26 -12.63
CA GLY A 111 4.57 5.54 -13.14
C GLY A 111 3.75 4.26 -13.46
N TYR A 112 4.40 3.25 -14.01
CA TYR A 112 3.77 1.92 -14.26
C TYR A 112 3.35 1.25 -12.95
N ALA A 113 4.17 1.32 -11.91
CA ALA A 113 3.82 0.78 -10.59
C ALA A 113 2.58 1.47 -10.02
N VAL A 114 2.48 2.79 -10.10
CA VAL A 114 1.29 3.54 -9.68
C VAL A 114 0.05 3.09 -10.46
N ARG A 115 0.15 2.91 -11.77
CA ARG A 115 -0.98 2.45 -12.63
C ARG A 115 -1.42 1.04 -12.26
N ASN A 116 -0.48 0.14 -12.04
CA ASN A 116 -0.77 -1.25 -11.64
C ASN A 116 -1.48 -1.28 -10.28
N MET A 117 -0.98 -0.51 -9.31
CA MET A 117 -1.61 -0.39 -8.00
C MET A 117 -3.00 0.24 -8.07
N ALA A 118 -3.17 1.28 -8.90
CA ALA A 118 -4.47 1.92 -9.10
C ALA A 118 -5.52 0.98 -9.69
N ALA A 119 -5.12 0.00 -10.49
CA ALA A 119 -6.02 -0.98 -11.09
C ALA A 119 -6.32 -2.19 -10.16
N ASP A 120 -5.48 -2.44 -9.14
CA ASP A 120 -5.54 -3.66 -8.32
C ASP A 120 -6.29 -3.43 -6.99
N VAL A 121 -5.91 -2.44 -6.19
CA VAL A 121 -6.29 -2.37 -4.77
C VAL A 121 -7.34 -1.33 -4.34
N PRO A 122 -7.84 -0.38 -5.15
CA PRO A 122 -8.68 0.71 -4.66
C PRO A 122 -10.07 0.31 -4.13
N GLY A 123 -10.47 -0.93 -4.30
CA GLY A 123 -11.72 -1.48 -3.77
C GLY A 123 -11.65 -1.96 -2.33
N MET A 124 -10.47 -1.94 -1.69
CA MET A 124 -10.32 -2.46 -0.33
C MET A 124 -10.87 -1.48 0.71
N VAL A 125 -11.85 -1.94 1.48
CA VAL A 125 -12.52 -1.17 2.52
C VAL A 125 -11.69 -1.17 3.81
N CYS A 126 -11.69 -0.03 4.52
CA CYS A 126 -11.21 0.10 5.89
C CYS A 126 -12.40 -0.03 6.85
N ASP A 127 -12.37 -1.03 7.70
CA ASP A 127 -13.38 -1.33 8.71
C ASP A 127 -12.90 -1.00 10.13
N GLY A 128 -11.94 -0.10 10.24
CA GLY A 128 -11.32 0.31 11.49
C GLY A 128 -10.07 -0.50 11.86
N LEU A 129 -9.57 -0.26 13.08
CA LEU A 129 -8.41 -0.95 13.61
C LEU A 129 -8.86 -2.26 14.28
N ASN A 130 -8.53 -3.39 13.65
CA ASN A 130 -8.88 -4.72 14.14
C ASN A 130 -7.86 -5.78 13.69
N ALA A 131 -8.06 -7.04 14.10
CA ALA A 131 -7.21 -8.17 13.70
C ALA A 131 -7.13 -8.37 12.17
N GLY A 132 -8.16 -7.98 11.42
CA GLY A 132 -8.17 -8.02 9.96
C GLY A 132 -7.14 -7.08 9.30
N CYS A 133 -6.62 -6.08 10.05
CA CYS A 133 -5.58 -5.19 9.53
C CYS A 133 -4.32 -5.95 9.10
N ALA A 134 -3.92 -7.00 9.83
CA ALA A 134 -2.74 -7.80 9.47
C ALA A 134 -2.89 -8.45 8.09
N LEU A 135 -4.08 -8.94 7.75
CA LEU A 135 -4.38 -9.49 6.42
C LEU A 135 -4.35 -8.40 5.33
N LYS A 136 -4.93 -7.23 5.60
CA LYS A 136 -4.93 -6.10 4.66
C LYS A 136 -3.53 -5.56 4.41
N VAL A 137 -2.71 -5.48 5.46
CA VAL A 137 -1.28 -5.11 5.40
C VAL A 137 -0.49 -6.11 4.55
N SER A 138 -0.71 -7.41 4.75
CA SER A 138 -0.10 -8.48 3.95
C SER A 138 -0.52 -8.40 2.48
N THR A 139 -1.81 -8.21 2.21
CA THR A 139 -2.34 -8.06 0.85
C THR A 139 -1.71 -6.86 0.14
N GLY A 140 -1.63 -5.71 0.84
CA GLY A 140 -0.99 -4.51 0.32
C GLY A 140 0.49 -4.72 -0.01
N ALA A 141 1.24 -5.37 0.87
CA ALA A 141 2.64 -5.71 0.62
C ALA A 141 2.81 -6.63 -0.60
N GLY A 142 1.94 -7.64 -0.73
CA GLY A 142 1.92 -8.54 -1.87
C GLY A 142 1.59 -7.83 -3.18
N ALA A 143 0.61 -6.94 -3.16
CA ALA A 143 0.25 -6.10 -4.31
C ALA A 143 1.41 -5.19 -4.73
N ALA A 144 2.09 -4.55 -3.77
CA ALA A 144 3.24 -3.70 -4.03
C ALA A 144 4.37 -4.44 -4.74
N VAL A 145 4.71 -5.64 -4.28
CA VAL A 145 5.75 -6.47 -4.91
C VAL A 145 5.35 -6.88 -6.33
N ARG A 146 4.11 -7.33 -6.54
CA ARG A 146 3.60 -7.66 -7.88
C ARG A 146 3.66 -6.47 -8.82
N ALA A 147 3.14 -5.32 -8.38
CA ALA A 147 3.11 -4.09 -9.18
C ALA A 147 4.53 -3.63 -9.56
N ALA A 148 5.48 -3.70 -8.64
CA ALA A 148 6.88 -3.36 -8.91
C ALA A 148 7.54 -4.32 -9.90
N LEU A 149 7.32 -5.63 -9.76
CA LEU A 149 7.87 -6.63 -10.69
C LEU A 149 7.32 -6.46 -12.10
N LEU A 150 6.01 -6.21 -12.24
CA LEU A 150 5.39 -5.92 -13.54
C LEU A 150 5.96 -4.63 -14.13
N ALA A 151 6.07 -3.57 -13.34
CA ALA A 151 6.61 -2.29 -13.80
C ALA A 151 8.05 -2.40 -14.28
N LEU A 152 8.92 -3.11 -13.55
CA LEU A 152 10.31 -3.37 -13.95
C LEU A 152 10.41 -4.21 -15.24
N ALA A 153 9.40 -5.02 -15.53
CA ALA A 153 9.27 -5.75 -16.79
C ALA A 153 8.61 -4.91 -17.91
N ASN A 154 8.42 -3.61 -17.70
CA ASN A 154 7.70 -2.69 -18.61
C ASN A 154 6.24 -3.09 -18.88
N LEU A 155 5.61 -3.76 -17.91
CA LEU A 155 4.22 -4.17 -17.96
C LEU A 155 3.38 -3.27 -17.04
N ALA A 156 2.39 -2.61 -17.65
CA ALA A 156 1.42 -1.80 -16.92
C ALA A 156 0.03 -1.97 -17.50
N VAL A 157 -0.98 -1.81 -16.65
CA VAL A 157 -2.38 -1.76 -17.10
C VAL A 157 -2.51 -0.68 -18.18
N PRO A 158 -3.14 -0.94 -19.33
CA PRO A 158 -3.30 0.05 -20.39
C PRO A 158 -3.99 1.33 -19.87
N PRO A 159 -3.56 2.53 -20.30
CA PRO A 159 -4.24 3.76 -19.93
C PRO A 159 -5.66 3.78 -20.50
N ARG A 160 -6.55 4.53 -19.87
CA ARG A 160 -7.99 4.61 -20.21
C ARG A 160 -8.76 3.30 -20.00
N THR A 161 -8.23 2.41 -19.15
CA THR A 161 -8.92 1.20 -18.70
C THR A 161 -9.35 1.43 -17.24
N GLY A 162 -10.64 1.56 -16.99
CA GLY A 162 -11.16 1.86 -15.67
C GLY A 162 -10.57 3.15 -15.08
N ILE A 163 -9.89 3.06 -13.95
CA ILE A 163 -9.25 4.20 -13.26
C ILE A 163 -7.79 4.41 -13.65
N SER A 164 -7.26 3.62 -14.59
CA SER A 164 -5.90 3.75 -15.08
C SER A 164 -5.76 4.93 -16.05
N HIS A 165 -4.77 5.79 -15.82
CA HIS A 165 -4.46 6.95 -16.65
C HIS A 165 -3.01 6.89 -17.14
N THR A 166 -2.71 7.58 -18.26
CA THR A 166 -1.34 7.76 -18.72
C THR A 166 -0.52 8.55 -17.68
N ASP A 167 -1.13 9.60 -17.14
CA ASP A 167 -0.58 10.41 -16.07
C ASP A 167 -0.89 9.74 -14.72
N PRO A 168 0.14 9.33 -13.95
CA PRO A 168 -0.05 8.73 -12.63
C PRO A 168 -0.83 9.63 -11.66
N ASP A 169 -0.65 10.95 -11.73
CA ASP A 169 -1.33 11.89 -10.84
C ASP A 169 -2.85 11.87 -11.03
N ARG A 170 -3.32 11.72 -12.28
CA ARG A 170 -4.75 11.54 -12.56
C ARG A 170 -5.32 10.24 -12.01
N ALA A 171 -4.54 9.15 -12.02
CA ALA A 171 -4.95 7.91 -11.37
C ALA A 171 -5.12 8.12 -9.85
N LEU A 172 -4.17 8.80 -9.21
CA LEU A 172 -4.27 9.15 -7.79
C LEU A 172 -5.44 10.09 -7.47
N GLU A 173 -5.75 11.05 -8.34
CA GLU A 173 -6.95 11.89 -8.21
C GLU A 173 -8.24 11.08 -8.26
N THR A 174 -8.31 10.11 -9.19
CA THR A 174 -9.47 9.21 -9.30
C THR A 174 -9.63 8.36 -8.04
N ILE A 175 -8.53 7.80 -7.50
CA ILE A 175 -8.54 7.09 -6.21
C ILE A 175 -9.05 8.03 -5.10
N GLY A 176 -8.58 9.27 -5.04
CA GLY A 176 -9.05 10.27 -4.08
C GLY A 176 -10.55 10.57 -4.19
N ARG A 177 -11.09 10.65 -5.39
CA ARG A 177 -12.54 10.83 -5.62
C ARG A 177 -13.34 9.60 -5.20
N LEU A 178 -12.87 8.40 -5.52
CA LEU A 178 -13.49 7.15 -5.07
C LEU A 178 -13.56 7.11 -3.54
N ALA A 179 -12.46 7.43 -2.86
CA ALA A 179 -12.41 7.41 -1.40
C ALA A 179 -13.39 8.41 -0.76
N ARG A 180 -13.48 9.64 -1.29
CA ARG A 180 -14.27 10.71 -0.65
C ARG A 180 -15.72 10.78 -1.10
N VAL A 181 -15.98 10.39 -2.35
CA VAL A 181 -17.32 10.53 -2.96
C VAL A 181 -17.94 9.16 -3.21
N GLY A 182 -17.21 8.27 -3.88
CA GLY A 182 -17.73 6.95 -4.27
C GLY A 182 -18.03 6.04 -3.08
N MET A 183 -17.25 6.16 -2.00
CA MET A 183 -17.38 5.33 -0.79
C MET A 183 -17.99 6.08 0.40
N ALA A 184 -18.67 7.21 0.18
CA ALA A 184 -19.16 8.09 1.25
C ALA A 184 -20.13 7.40 2.23
N SER A 185 -20.88 6.39 1.79
CA SER A 185 -21.84 5.66 2.64
C SER A 185 -21.23 4.42 3.35
N VAL A 186 -20.01 4.04 3.01
CA VAL A 186 -19.41 2.77 3.52
C VAL A 186 -19.25 2.79 5.04
N ASP A 187 -18.74 3.88 5.61
CA ASP A 187 -18.59 4.00 7.07
C ASP A 187 -19.95 3.92 7.80
N THR A 188 -21.01 4.46 7.21
CA THR A 188 -22.36 4.40 7.78
C THR A 188 -22.88 2.96 7.81
N VAL A 189 -22.66 2.20 6.74
CA VAL A 189 -23.07 0.79 6.67
C VAL A 189 -22.29 -0.04 7.71
N ILE A 190 -20.96 0.10 7.75
CA ILE A 190 -20.13 -0.63 8.70
C ILE A 190 -20.51 -0.29 10.15
N ALA A 191 -20.69 0.98 10.46
CA ALA A 191 -21.07 1.42 11.81
C ALA A 191 -22.44 0.87 12.23
N ALA A 192 -23.41 0.83 11.32
CA ALA A 192 -24.71 0.25 11.57
C ALA A 192 -24.65 -1.24 11.87
N ASP A 193 -23.87 -2.00 11.07
CA ASP A 193 -23.70 -3.44 11.28
C ASP A 193 -22.97 -3.75 12.59
N MET A 194 -21.94 -2.98 12.92
CA MET A 194 -21.22 -3.12 14.20
C MET A 194 -22.15 -2.85 15.39
N ALA A 195 -23.01 -1.81 15.31
CA ALA A 195 -23.96 -1.49 16.35
C ALA A 195 -25.02 -2.61 16.51
N ALA A 196 -25.51 -3.16 15.41
CA ALA A 196 -26.47 -4.28 15.43
C ALA A 196 -25.85 -5.54 16.05
N GLY A 197 -24.58 -5.85 15.77
CA GLY A 197 -23.87 -6.98 16.33
C GLY A 197 -23.64 -6.89 17.84
N LEU A 198 -23.52 -5.69 18.41
CA LEU A 198 -23.37 -5.47 19.84
C LEU A 198 -24.68 -5.73 20.64
N HIS A 199 -25.83 -5.75 19.98
CA HIS A 199 -27.13 -6.01 20.58
C HIS A 199 -27.57 -7.48 20.48
N SER A 200 -26.81 -8.33 19.79
CA SER A 200 -27.14 -9.73 19.52
C SER A 200 -26.28 -10.74 20.31
N SER A 201 -25.45 -10.27 21.20
CA SER A 201 -24.61 -11.04 22.14
C SER A 201 -25.05 -10.76 23.58
#